data_1cae616fcfc7d4bf1c0b485e76b9510d
#
_entry.id   1cae616fcfc7d4bf1c0b485e76b9510d
#
_cell.length_a   1.000
_cell.length_b   1.000
_cell.length_c   1.000
_cell.angle_alpha   90.00
_cell.angle_beta   90.00
_cell.angle_gamma   90.00
#
_symmetry.space_group_name_H-M   'P 1'
#
loop_
_entity.id
_entity.type
_entity.pdbx_description
1 polymer ?
#
loop_
_entity_poly.entity_id
_entity_poly.type
_entity_poly.pdbx_seq_one_letter_code
_entity_poly.pdbx_strand_id
1 'polypeptide(L)'
;MISVREATVDDVDAVREIGLTTWPVAYDGLVSPEFIADGLAQWWSPEVVERGITRGITLVAVVDERVVGMVGLGQEAGFWVMWKLYVLPGYQGQGVGKALLDGAIGALPVGTDQLLLDVLVGNEQAIRFYRKNGFGAPRSTPDRDLGDELIWMARAL
;
A
#
# COMPACT_ATOMS: atom_id res chain seq x y z
N MET A 1 -11.73 -12.24 -13.71
CA MET A 1 -10.37 -11.89 -14.14
C MET A 1 -9.92 -10.61 -13.45
N ILE A 2 -8.71 -10.58 -12.94
CA ILE A 2 -8.13 -9.40 -12.30
C ILE A 2 -7.35 -8.62 -13.34
N SER A 3 -7.63 -7.32 -13.47
CA SER A 3 -6.78 -6.43 -14.26
C SER A 3 -6.22 -5.32 -13.37
N VAL A 4 -4.98 -4.92 -13.63
CA VAL A 4 -4.30 -3.86 -12.89
C VAL A 4 -3.95 -2.75 -13.89
N ARG A 5 -4.28 -1.52 -13.54
CA ARG A 5 -3.99 -0.34 -14.37
C ARG A 5 -3.59 0.85 -13.51
N GLU A 6 -2.99 1.84 -14.14
CA GLU A 6 -2.74 3.11 -13.46
C GLU A 6 -4.06 3.77 -13.05
N ALA A 7 -4.07 4.33 -11.85
CA ALA A 7 -5.18 5.14 -11.38
C ALA A 7 -5.18 6.51 -12.08
N THR A 8 -6.36 7.05 -12.30
CA THR A 8 -6.56 8.43 -12.78
C THR A 8 -7.29 9.22 -11.71
N VAL A 9 -7.42 10.54 -11.91
CA VAL A 9 -8.15 11.39 -10.96
C VAL A 9 -9.61 10.97 -10.81
N ASP A 10 -10.17 10.27 -11.80
CA ASP A 10 -11.52 9.74 -11.72
C ASP A 10 -11.63 8.58 -10.73
N ASP A 11 -10.51 7.99 -10.30
CA ASP A 11 -10.47 6.90 -9.34
C ASP A 11 -10.37 7.35 -7.87
N VAL A 12 -10.27 8.66 -7.61
CA VAL A 12 -10.08 9.19 -6.25
C VAL A 12 -11.12 8.64 -5.28
N ASP A 13 -12.39 8.70 -5.63
CA ASP A 13 -13.46 8.24 -4.75
C ASP A 13 -13.39 6.73 -4.50
N ALA A 14 -13.12 5.93 -5.53
CA ALA A 14 -13.00 4.49 -5.40
C ALA A 14 -11.78 4.10 -4.53
N VAL A 15 -10.66 4.79 -4.69
CA VAL A 15 -9.45 4.55 -3.87
C VAL A 15 -9.72 4.93 -2.42
N ARG A 16 -10.36 6.06 -2.17
CA ARG A 16 -10.74 6.46 -0.81
C ARG A 16 -11.66 5.45 -0.15
N GLU A 17 -12.64 4.93 -0.89
CA GLU A 17 -13.56 3.92 -0.38
C GLU A 17 -12.82 2.66 0.05
N ILE A 18 -11.78 2.26 -0.68
CA ILE A 18 -10.93 1.14 -0.27
C ILE A 18 -10.32 1.39 1.11
N GLY A 19 -9.74 2.57 1.33
CA GLY A 19 -9.16 2.92 2.63
C GLY A 19 -10.20 2.96 3.74
N LEU A 20 -11.33 3.62 3.49
CA LEU A 20 -12.42 3.77 4.45
C LEU A 20 -13.04 2.42 4.85
N THR A 21 -13.01 1.44 3.94
CA THR A 21 -13.56 0.10 4.18
C THR A 21 -12.54 -0.83 4.82
N THR A 22 -11.28 -0.79 4.37
CA THR A 22 -10.26 -1.76 4.81
C THR A 22 -9.62 -1.41 6.14
N TRP A 23 -9.36 -0.14 6.41
CA TRP A 23 -8.64 0.28 7.61
C TRP A 23 -9.32 -0.14 8.92
N PRO A 24 -10.63 0.09 9.10
CA PRO A 24 -11.27 -0.33 10.34
C PRO A 24 -11.20 -1.84 10.58
N VAL A 25 -11.20 -2.65 9.53
CA VAL A 25 -11.10 -4.10 9.63
C VAL A 25 -9.66 -4.55 9.83
N ALA A 26 -8.73 -4.03 9.02
CA ALA A 26 -7.34 -4.46 9.04
C ALA A 26 -6.62 -4.09 10.35
N TYR A 27 -6.95 -2.94 10.92
CA TYR A 27 -6.27 -2.41 12.10
C TYR A 27 -7.06 -2.55 13.40
N ASP A 28 -8.22 -3.20 13.36
CA ASP A 28 -8.99 -3.48 14.56
C ASP A 28 -8.17 -4.30 15.57
N GLY A 29 -8.06 -3.78 16.79
CA GLY A 29 -7.26 -4.42 17.84
C GLY A 29 -5.76 -4.21 17.72
N LEU A 30 -5.25 -3.64 16.64
CA LEU A 30 -3.82 -3.36 16.45
C LEU A 30 -3.46 -1.93 16.85
N VAL A 31 -4.36 -0.99 16.62
CA VAL A 31 -4.21 0.43 16.97
C VAL A 31 -5.51 0.93 17.54
N SER A 32 -5.49 2.12 18.15
CA SER A 32 -6.69 2.72 18.74
C SER A 32 -7.70 3.14 17.67
N PRO A 33 -9.02 3.20 18.01
CA PRO A 33 -10.01 3.75 17.09
C PRO A 33 -9.70 5.19 16.67
N GLU A 34 -9.11 5.99 17.55
CA GLU A 34 -8.70 7.36 17.26
C GLU A 34 -7.60 7.40 16.22
N PHE A 35 -6.63 6.49 16.29
CA PHE A 35 -5.57 6.36 15.29
C PHE A 35 -6.16 6.04 13.92
N ILE A 36 -7.13 5.13 13.86
CA ILE A 36 -7.81 4.79 12.60
C ILE A 36 -8.50 6.01 12.02
N ALA A 37 -9.28 6.71 12.84
CA ALA A 37 -10.01 7.91 12.41
C ALA A 37 -9.07 9.01 11.91
N ASP A 38 -8.01 9.28 12.66
CA ASP A 38 -7.02 10.30 12.30
C ASP A 38 -6.26 9.91 11.02
N GLY A 39 -5.89 8.65 10.87
CA GLY A 39 -5.22 8.15 9.68
C GLY A 39 -6.09 8.23 8.44
N LEU A 40 -7.38 7.90 8.56
CA LEU A 40 -8.32 8.04 7.45
C LEU A 40 -8.48 9.50 7.04
N ALA A 41 -8.55 10.42 8.00
CA ALA A 41 -8.66 11.85 7.72
C ALA A 41 -7.38 12.41 7.09
N GLN A 42 -6.20 11.94 7.51
CA GLN A 42 -4.91 12.47 7.08
C GLN A 42 -4.43 11.83 5.77
N TRP A 43 -4.45 10.51 5.67
CA TRP A 43 -3.80 9.79 4.57
C TRP A 43 -4.76 9.33 3.47
N TRP A 44 -6.07 9.43 3.72
CA TRP A 44 -7.10 9.06 2.75
C TRP A 44 -8.02 10.23 2.39
N SER A 45 -7.59 11.46 2.66
CA SER A 45 -8.32 12.63 2.20
C SER A 45 -8.32 12.70 0.67
N PRO A 46 -9.29 13.38 0.04
CA PRO A 46 -9.30 13.55 -1.41
C PRO A 46 -7.99 14.14 -1.94
N GLU A 47 -7.43 15.13 -1.24
CA GLU A 47 -6.21 15.82 -1.65
C GLU A 47 -5.00 14.90 -1.61
N VAL A 48 -4.86 14.10 -0.56
CA VAL A 48 -3.72 13.17 -0.41
C VAL A 48 -3.82 12.05 -1.43
N VAL A 49 -5.01 11.49 -1.63
CA VAL A 49 -5.22 10.43 -2.63
C VAL A 49 -4.94 10.95 -4.03
N GLU A 50 -5.45 12.14 -4.37
CA GLU A 50 -5.19 12.75 -5.67
C GLU A 50 -3.69 13.01 -5.89
N ARG A 51 -3.00 13.51 -4.86
CA ARG A 51 -1.55 13.73 -4.94
C ARG A 51 -0.78 12.43 -5.17
N GLY A 52 -1.18 11.35 -4.52
CA GLY A 52 -0.58 10.03 -4.75
C GLY A 52 -0.76 9.55 -6.19
N ILE A 53 -1.92 9.83 -6.78
CA ILE A 53 -2.20 9.48 -8.18
C ILE A 53 -1.38 10.35 -9.13
N THR A 54 -1.31 11.65 -8.91
CA THR A 54 -0.69 12.59 -9.86
C THR A 54 0.82 12.73 -9.70
N ARG A 55 1.36 12.51 -8.51
CA ARG A 55 2.79 12.71 -8.21
C ARG A 55 3.54 11.44 -7.88
N GLY A 56 2.86 10.43 -7.35
CA GLY A 56 3.45 9.12 -7.08
C GLY A 56 3.05 8.11 -8.14
N ILE A 57 3.09 6.84 -7.76
CA ILE A 57 2.60 5.74 -8.57
C ILE A 57 1.41 5.14 -7.82
N THR A 58 0.23 5.20 -8.41
CA THR A 58 -0.96 4.55 -7.85
C THR A 58 -1.57 3.67 -8.91
N LEU A 59 -1.74 2.39 -8.59
CA LEU A 59 -2.42 1.42 -9.44
C LEU A 59 -3.70 0.94 -8.75
N VAL A 60 -4.67 0.58 -9.55
CA VAL A 60 -5.91 -0.03 -9.07
C VAL A 60 -6.10 -1.40 -9.70
N ALA A 61 -6.68 -2.31 -8.93
CA ALA A 61 -7.10 -3.62 -9.42
C ALA A 61 -8.60 -3.59 -9.69
N VAL A 62 -8.99 -4.09 -10.84
CA VAL A 62 -10.38 -4.11 -11.29
C VAL A 62 -10.83 -5.55 -11.50
N VAL A 63 -11.97 -5.87 -10.91
CA VAL A 63 -12.64 -7.18 -11.07
C VAL A 63 -14.10 -6.88 -11.42
N ASP A 64 -14.59 -7.42 -12.52
CA ASP A 64 -15.97 -7.22 -12.99
C ASP A 64 -16.36 -5.74 -13.01
N GLU A 65 -15.49 -4.93 -13.60
CA GLU A 65 -15.67 -3.47 -13.77
C GLU A 65 -15.65 -2.66 -12.46
N ARG A 66 -15.35 -3.31 -11.34
CA ARG A 66 -15.27 -2.66 -10.03
C ARG A 66 -13.82 -2.55 -9.56
N VAL A 67 -13.44 -1.39 -9.04
CA VAL A 67 -12.15 -1.19 -8.38
C VAL A 67 -12.22 -1.87 -7.01
N VAL A 68 -11.39 -2.90 -6.80
CA VAL A 68 -11.43 -3.72 -5.58
C VAL A 68 -10.16 -3.68 -4.76
N GLY A 69 -9.13 -3.03 -5.27
CA GLY A 69 -7.86 -2.90 -4.56
C GLY A 69 -7.02 -1.78 -5.14
N MET A 70 -6.02 -1.37 -4.39
CA MET A 70 -5.10 -0.32 -4.81
C MET A 70 -3.72 -0.53 -4.20
N VAL A 71 -2.71 0.01 -4.86
CA VAL A 71 -1.35 0.12 -4.36
C VAL A 71 -0.84 1.53 -4.63
N GLY A 72 -0.19 2.12 -3.65
CA GLY A 72 0.39 3.45 -3.77
C GLY A 72 1.86 3.45 -3.39
N LEU A 73 2.70 3.98 -4.28
CA LEU A 73 4.13 4.14 -4.10
C LEU A 73 4.50 5.61 -4.15
N GLY A 74 5.47 5.99 -3.35
CA GLY A 74 6.05 7.32 -3.38
C GLY A 74 7.52 7.27 -3.00
N GLN A 75 8.15 8.43 -2.96
CA GLN A 75 9.56 8.53 -2.58
C GLN A 75 9.73 9.22 -1.24
N GLU A 76 10.67 8.72 -0.45
CA GLU A 76 11.13 9.37 0.77
C GLU A 76 12.66 9.35 0.74
N ALA A 77 13.28 10.51 0.76
CA ALA A 77 14.74 10.64 0.77
C ALA A 77 15.44 9.82 -0.34
N GLY A 78 14.83 9.75 -1.52
CA GLY A 78 15.35 8.98 -2.65
C GLY A 78 15.00 7.49 -2.65
N PHE A 79 14.37 7.00 -1.61
CA PHE A 79 13.91 5.62 -1.53
C PHE A 79 12.49 5.51 -2.08
N TRP A 80 12.21 4.45 -2.85
CA TRP A 80 10.85 4.12 -3.22
C TRP A 80 10.19 3.33 -2.10
N VAL A 81 9.02 3.79 -1.66
CA VAL A 81 8.29 3.22 -0.54
C VAL A 81 6.87 2.89 -0.98
N MET A 82 6.43 1.69 -0.67
CA MET A 82 5.04 1.30 -0.84
C MET A 82 4.27 1.74 0.40
N TRP A 83 3.53 2.84 0.26
CA TRP A 83 2.78 3.43 1.36
C TRP A 83 1.45 2.73 1.62
N LYS A 84 0.86 2.18 0.55
CA LYS A 84 -0.48 1.61 0.61
C LYS A 84 -0.55 0.36 -0.27
N LEU A 85 -1.12 -0.70 0.27
CA LEU A 85 -1.52 -1.89 -0.48
C LEU A 85 -2.74 -2.48 0.22
N TYR A 86 -3.91 -2.31 -0.37
CA TYR A 86 -5.17 -2.70 0.25
C TYR A 86 -6.10 -3.34 -0.76
N VAL A 87 -6.81 -4.38 -0.32
CA VAL A 87 -7.80 -5.11 -1.11
C VAL A 87 -9.08 -5.16 -0.30
N LEU A 88 -10.21 -4.87 -0.94
CA LEU A 88 -11.52 -4.91 -0.28
C LEU A 88 -11.79 -6.28 0.33
N PRO A 89 -12.46 -6.34 1.51
CA PRO A 89 -12.97 -7.60 2.04
C PRO A 89 -13.84 -8.30 1.00
N GLY A 90 -13.72 -9.60 0.92
CA GLY A 90 -14.43 -10.40 -0.09
C GLY A 90 -13.61 -10.67 -1.35
N TYR A 91 -12.57 -9.87 -1.59
CA TYR A 91 -11.65 -10.09 -2.72
C TYR A 91 -10.25 -10.52 -2.27
N GLN A 92 -10.04 -10.63 -0.98
CA GLN A 92 -8.78 -11.12 -0.42
C GLN A 92 -8.65 -12.63 -0.65
N GLY A 93 -7.39 -13.11 -0.75
CA GLY A 93 -7.13 -14.52 -0.98
C GLY A 93 -7.32 -14.97 -2.42
N GLN A 94 -7.54 -14.05 -3.36
CA GLN A 94 -7.78 -14.35 -4.77
C GLN A 94 -6.65 -13.89 -5.69
N GLY A 95 -5.53 -13.47 -5.11
CA GLY A 95 -4.37 -13.02 -5.89
C GLY A 95 -4.39 -11.54 -6.27
N VAL A 96 -5.35 -10.76 -5.78
CA VAL A 96 -5.44 -9.31 -6.09
C VAL A 96 -4.25 -8.56 -5.53
N GLY A 97 -3.88 -8.82 -4.26
CA GLY A 97 -2.73 -8.17 -3.62
C GLY A 97 -1.43 -8.46 -4.36
N LYS A 98 -1.21 -9.71 -4.77
CA LYS A 98 -0.02 -10.09 -5.54
C LYS A 98 0.00 -9.42 -6.91
N ALA A 99 -1.13 -9.35 -7.59
CA ALA A 99 -1.23 -8.69 -8.89
C ALA A 99 -0.91 -7.20 -8.78
N LEU A 100 -1.41 -6.53 -7.74
CA LEU A 100 -1.09 -5.13 -7.46
C LEU A 100 0.40 -4.93 -7.18
N LEU A 101 0.99 -5.78 -6.34
CA LEU A 101 2.40 -5.71 -6.02
C LEU A 101 3.27 -5.92 -7.26
N ASP A 102 2.97 -6.93 -8.06
CA ASP A 102 3.71 -7.20 -9.30
C ASP A 102 3.60 -6.01 -10.26
N GLY A 103 2.41 -5.44 -10.39
CA GLY A 103 2.19 -4.24 -11.21
C GLY A 103 2.98 -3.04 -10.71
N ALA A 104 3.00 -2.83 -9.40
CA ALA A 104 3.75 -1.73 -8.78
C ALA A 104 5.25 -1.86 -9.03
N ILE A 105 5.81 -3.04 -8.86
CA ILE A 105 7.23 -3.29 -9.12
C ILE A 105 7.54 -3.04 -10.59
N GLY A 106 6.67 -3.49 -11.48
CA GLY A 106 6.85 -3.25 -12.92
C GLY A 106 6.75 -1.78 -13.32
N ALA A 107 6.10 -0.95 -12.52
CA ALA A 107 5.95 0.49 -12.76
C ALA A 107 7.12 1.33 -12.22
N LEU A 108 8.01 0.74 -11.42
CA LEU A 108 9.15 1.46 -10.87
C LEU A 108 10.16 1.82 -11.97
N PRO A 109 10.87 2.96 -11.85
CA PRO A 109 11.89 3.32 -12.81
C PRO A 109 12.98 2.26 -12.94
N VAL A 110 13.51 2.12 -14.15
CA VAL A 110 14.66 1.25 -14.42
C VAL A 110 15.83 1.69 -13.53
N GLY A 111 16.51 0.72 -12.92
CA GLY A 111 17.60 1.00 -12.00
C GLY A 111 17.20 1.11 -10.54
N THR A 112 15.91 1.04 -10.23
CA THR A 112 15.45 0.93 -8.84
C THR A 112 15.92 -0.41 -8.28
N ASP A 113 16.66 -0.39 -7.18
CA ASP A 113 17.29 -1.59 -6.64
C ASP A 113 16.55 -2.21 -5.44
N GLN A 114 15.63 -1.48 -4.84
CA GLN A 114 14.76 -2.03 -3.80
C GLN A 114 13.46 -1.24 -3.67
N LEU A 115 12.44 -1.92 -3.18
CA LEU A 115 11.18 -1.32 -2.78
C LEU A 115 11.01 -1.54 -1.28
N LEU A 116 10.80 -0.45 -0.53
CA LEU A 116 10.60 -0.49 0.91
C LEU A 116 9.12 -0.41 1.26
N LEU A 117 8.81 -0.83 2.47
CA LEU A 117 7.55 -0.54 3.15
C LEU A 117 7.82 -0.46 4.65
N ASP A 118 6.95 0.22 5.38
CA ASP A 118 6.88 0.07 6.82
C ASP A 118 5.59 -0.68 7.19
N VAL A 119 5.64 -1.45 8.25
CA VAL A 119 4.51 -2.28 8.68
C VAL A 119 4.49 -2.38 10.19
N LEU A 120 3.27 -2.44 10.76
CA LEU A 120 3.10 -2.66 12.20
C LEU A 120 3.65 -4.03 12.58
N VAL A 121 4.47 -4.06 13.62
CA VAL A 121 5.06 -5.31 14.15
C VAL A 121 3.98 -6.33 14.50
N GLY A 122 2.83 -5.86 15.03
CA GLY A 122 1.70 -6.73 15.38
C GLY A 122 0.87 -7.23 14.20
N ASN A 123 1.11 -6.70 13.00
CA ASN A 123 0.34 -7.11 11.82
C ASN A 123 0.98 -8.34 11.17
N GLU A 124 0.83 -9.48 11.82
CA GLU A 124 1.48 -10.73 11.43
C GLU A 124 1.01 -11.22 10.05
N GLN A 125 -0.25 -11.02 9.73
CA GLN A 125 -0.82 -11.44 8.44
C GLN A 125 -0.16 -10.68 7.29
N ALA A 126 -0.01 -9.36 7.42
CA ALA A 126 0.66 -8.55 6.41
C ALA A 126 2.14 -8.92 6.29
N ILE A 127 2.83 -9.11 7.41
CA ILE A 127 4.24 -9.49 7.42
C ILE A 127 4.45 -10.82 6.69
N ARG A 128 3.58 -11.81 6.93
CA ARG A 128 3.65 -13.10 6.22
C ARG A 128 3.46 -12.93 4.72
N PHE A 129 2.50 -12.11 4.33
CA PHE A 129 2.26 -11.81 2.91
C PHE A 129 3.50 -11.17 2.27
N TYR A 130 4.09 -10.18 2.94
CA TYR A 130 5.27 -9.50 2.41
C TYR A 130 6.47 -10.44 2.32
N ARG A 131 6.72 -11.25 3.35
CA ARG A 131 7.81 -12.25 3.32
C ARG A 131 7.63 -13.25 2.18
N LYS A 132 6.42 -13.74 1.99
CA LYS A 132 6.10 -14.66 0.90
C LYS A 132 6.37 -14.04 -0.47
N ASN A 133 6.27 -12.73 -0.57
CA ASN A 133 6.48 -11.99 -1.81
C ASN A 133 7.88 -11.35 -1.91
N GLY A 134 8.84 -11.84 -1.15
CA GLY A 134 10.24 -11.47 -1.31
C GLY A 134 10.72 -10.32 -0.45
N PHE A 135 9.91 -9.82 0.48
CA PHE A 135 10.34 -8.77 1.40
C PHE A 135 11.06 -9.38 2.61
N GLY A 136 12.12 -8.73 3.02
CA GLY A 136 12.91 -9.10 4.20
C GLY A 136 13.59 -7.88 4.79
N ALA A 137 14.73 -8.08 5.44
CA ALA A 137 15.49 -7.00 6.04
C ALA A 137 16.01 -6.04 4.96
N PRO A 138 15.87 -4.72 5.14
CA PRO A 138 16.38 -3.75 4.17
C PRO A 138 17.90 -3.64 4.23
N ARG A 139 18.52 -3.27 3.09
CA ARG A 139 19.95 -2.93 3.06
C ARG A 139 20.21 -1.53 3.60
N SER A 140 19.31 -0.62 3.30
CA SER A 140 19.35 0.76 3.77
C SER A 140 17.93 1.30 3.84
N THR A 141 17.72 2.28 4.68
CA THR A 141 16.40 2.87 4.92
C THR A 141 16.51 4.39 5.01
N PRO A 142 15.40 5.11 4.79
CA PRO A 142 15.36 6.54 5.10
C PRO A 142 15.74 6.79 6.55
N ASP A 143 16.36 7.93 6.81
CA ASP A 143 16.73 8.36 8.17
C ASP A 143 15.48 8.89 8.90
N ARG A 144 14.64 7.97 9.32
CA ARG A 144 13.41 8.28 10.05
C ARG A 144 13.20 7.23 11.12
N ASP A 145 13.04 7.69 12.36
CA ASP A 145 12.75 6.80 13.48
C ASP A 145 11.31 6.28 13.36
N LEU A 146 11.16 4.96 13.27
CA LEU A 146 9.85 4.32 13.21
C LEU A 146 9.26 4.04 14.59
N GLY A 147 10.05 4.20 15.68
CA GLY A 147 9.64 3.77 17.00
C GLY A 147 9.60 2.24 17.12
N ASP A 148 8.94 1.74 18.15
CA ASP A 148 8.91 0.32 18.46
C ASP A 148 7.78 -0.45 17.77
N GLU A 149 6.82 0.26 17.18
CA GLU A 149 5.60 -0.34 16.63
C GLU A 149 5.67 -0.65 15.14
N LEU A 150 6.61 -0.02 14.42
CA LEU A 150 6.77 -0.19 12.98
C LEU A 150 8.14 -0.76 12.67
N ILE A 151 8.22 -1.54 11.60
CA ILE A 151 9.49 -2.02 11.06
C ILE A 151 9.55 -1.74 9.55
N TRP A 152 10.77 -1.48 9.07
CA TRP A 152 11.04 -1.44 7.65
C TRP A 152 11.19 -2.85 7.11
N MET A 153 10.62 -3.09 5.93
CA MET A 153 10.90 -4.26 5.12
C MET A 153 11.27 -3.81 3.72
N ALA A 154 12.04 -4.62 3.02
CA ALA A 154 12.45 -4.31 1.65
C ALA A 154 12.49 -5.54 0.78
N ARG A 155 12.17 -5.36 -0.50
CA ARG A 155 12.37 -6.35 -1.54
C ARG A 155 13.46 -5.83 -2.47
N ALA A 156 14.53 -6.64 -2.65
CA ALA A 156 15.58 -6.36 -3.63
C ALA A 156 15.05 -6.58 -5.05
N LEU A 157 15.42 -5.70 -5.96
CA LEU A 157 14.94 -5.75 -7.35
C LEU A 157 16.08 -6.03 -8.33
#